data_1f04e3651ca1da534e421af35670b8c6
#
_entry.id   1f04e3651ca1da534e421af35670b8c6
#
_cell.length_a   1.000
_cell.length_b   1.000
_cell.length_c   1.000
_cell.angle_alpha   90.00
_cell.angle_beta   90.00
_cell.angle_gamma   90.00
#
_symmetry.space_group_name_H-M   'P 1'
#
loop_
_entity.id
_entity.type
_entity.pdbx_description
1 polymer ?
#
loop_
_entity_poly.entity_id
_entity_poly.type
_entity_poly.pdbx_seq_one_letter_code
_entity_poly.pdbx_strand_id
1 'polypeptide(L)'
;KYIRLLAQLVQQGSGAVQLTGKVRFCAADGVLRQETQAESTGWDADAAAAFTAALQAGKPARMPLPGGKTLTARVFPADFEEKIQVVHKKDLKNRADYARITTLYAGLVLRTRQPGDVYRPAGRAVHNRLRKWMNEADIPAQQRDTLPLLAAGSEVLWVCGSGFAEGLAPDEITTQILQMEQET
;
A
#
# COMPACT_ATOMS: atom_id res chain seq x y z
N LYS A 1 19.51 30.21 -4.86
CA LYS A 1 19.68 28.89 -5.55
C LYS A 1 18.42 28.49 -6.29
N TYR A 2 17.24 28.51 -5.65
CA TYR A 2 15.97 28.09 -6.27
C TYR A 2 15.46 29.03 -7.35
N ILE A 3 15.65 30.33 -7.23
CA ILE A 3 15.23 31.32 -8.23
C ILE A 3 15.89 31.05 -9.59
N ARG A 4 17.16 30.67 -9.61
CA ARG A 4 17.87 30.33 -10.85
C ARG A 4 17.30 29.08 -11.52
N LEU A 5 16.95 28.07 -10.74
CA LEU A 5 16.34 26.84 -11.23
C LEU A 5 14.95 27.09 -11.82
N LEU A 6 14.15 27.94 -11.20
CA LEU A 6 12.84 28.31 -11.73
C LEU A 6 12.96 29.16 -13.01
N ALA A 7 13.92 30.09 -13.06
CA ALA A 7 14.18 30.88 -14.25
C ALA A 7 14.63 30.00 -15.43
N GLN A 8 15.51 29.03 -15.21
CA GLN A 8 15.92 28.06 -16.21
C GLN A 8 14.73 27.21 -16.70
N LEU A 9 13.86 26.78 -15.77
CA LEU A 9 12.68 25.99 -16.12
C LEU A 9 11.72 26.76 -17.04
N VAL A 10 11.52 28.04 -16.77
CA VAL A 10 10.70 28.93 -17.61
C VAL A 10 11.33 29.15 -18.97
N GLN A 11 12.66 29.35 -19.05
CA GLN A 11 13.38 29.52 -20.31
C GLN A 11 13.36 28.24 -21.17
N GLN A 12 13.38 27.08 -20.55
CA GLN A 12 13.29 25.80 -21.28
C GLN A 12 11.86 25.51 -21.79
N GLY A 13 10.85 26.24 -21.33
CA GLY A 13 9.45 26.11 -21.75
C GLY A 13 8.75 24.84 -21.29
N SER A 14 9.48 23.84 -20.81
CA SER A 14 8.91 22.59 -20.30
C SER A 14 9.85 21.94 -19.28
N GLY A 15 9.28 21.21 -18.33
CA GLY A 15 10.02 20.47 -17.31
C GLY A 15 9.45 20.62 -15.90
N ALA A 16 10.14 20.04 -14.93
CA ALA A 16 9.73 20.12 -13.53
C ALA A 16 10.94 20.24 -12.60
N VAL A 17 10.79 21.01 -11.53
CA VAL A 17 11.80 21.19 -10.47
C VAL A 17 11.16 20.96 -9.11
N GLN A 18 11.76 20.09 -8.30
CA GLN A 18 11.38 19.87 -6.90
C GLN A 18 12.17 20.84 -6.03
N LEU A 19 11.47 21.70 -5.30
CA LEU A 19 12.05 22.53 -4.26
C LEU A 19 12.03 21.81 -2.90
N THR A 20 12.42 22.52 -1.84
CA THR A 20 12.38 21.97 -0.47
C THR A 20 10.95 21.63 -0.04
N GLY A 21 10.79 20.49 0.61
CA GLY A 21 9.51 20.03 1.12
C GLY A 21 8.62 19.42 0.03
N LYS A 22 7.32 19.71 0.08
CA LYS A 22 6.30 19.13 -0.81
C LYS A 22 5.97 20.03 -2.02
N VAL A 23 6.80 21.03 -2.31
CA VAL A 23 6.53 22.01 -3.37
C VAL A 23 7.29 21.62 -4.63
N ARG A 24 6.56 21.40 -5.71
CA ARG A 24 7.07 21.15 -7.05
C ARG A 24 6.57 22.22 -8.00
N PHE A 25 7.43 22.66 -8.90
CA PHE A 25 7.04 23.56 -9.99
C PHE A 25 7.19 22.85 -11.31
N CYS A 26 6.16 22.95 -12.16
CA CYS A 26 6.16 22.46 -13.52
C CYS A 26 6.01 23.63 -14.47
N ALA A 27 6.78 23.64 -15.56
CA ALA A 27 6.59 24.54 -16.66
C ALA A 27 6.03 23.78 -17.87
N ALA A 28 4.95 24.31 -18.43
CA ALA A 28 4.38 23.85 -19.69
C ALA A 28 3.88 25.07 -20.46
N ASP A 29 4.18 25.14 -21.74
CA ASP A 29 3.76 26.22 -22.63
C ASP A 29 4.12 27.64 -22.10
N GLY A 30 5.29 27.77 -21.47
CA GLY A 30 5.76 29.03 -20.89
C GLY A 30 5.06 29.44 -19.60
N VAL A 31 4.18 28.63 -19.06
CA VAL A 31 3.48 28.87 -17.78
C VAL A 31 4.10 28.04 -16.67
N LEU A 32 4.52 28.72 -15.59
CA LEU A 32 5.00 28.06 -14.39
C LEU A 32 3.80 27.80 -13.45
N ARG A 33 3.58 26.53 -13.12
CA ARG A 33 2.56 26.13 -12.15
C ARG A 33 3.21 25.51 -10.94
N GLN A 34 2.74 25.93 -9.78
CA GLN A 34 3.10 25.27 -8.53
C GLN A 34 2.16 24.08 -8.33
N GLU A 35 2.75 22.89 -8.27
CA GLU A 35 2.06 21.69 -7.85
C GLU A 35 2.32 21.50 -6.36
N THR A 36 1.35 21.78 -5.54
CA THR A 36 1.39 21.40 -4.13
C THR A 36 1.01 19.93 -4.04
N GLN A 37 1.90 19.09 -3.54
CA GLN A 37 1.67 17.65 -3.41
C GLN A 37 0.46 17.29 -2.53
N ALA A 38 -0.28 18.27 -2.02
CA ALA A 38 -1.47 18.09 -1.21
C ALA A 38 -2.76 17.79 -2.01
N GLU A 39 -2.75 17.96 -3.35
CA GLU A 39 -4.02 17.96 -4.10
C GLU A 39 -4.29 16.73 -4.96
N SER A 40 -3.46 15.69 -4.95
CA SER A 40 -3.80 14.50 -5.74
C SER A 40 -3.20 13.17 -5.28
N THR A 41 -3.15 12.88 -4.00
CA THR A 41 -2.83 11.50 -3.65
C THR A 41 -3.97 10.55 -4.02
N GLY A 42 -5.17 11.05 -4.24
CA GLY A 42 -6.34 10.19 -4.48
C GLY A 42 -6.60 9.22 -3.32
N TRP A 43 -5.90 9.42 -2.18
CA TRP A 43 -6.06 8.61 -0.99
C TRP A 43 -7.18 9.17 -0.11
N ASP A 44 -8.22 8.37 0.08
CA ASP A 44 -9.35 8.70 0.95
C ASP A 44 -9.08 8.15 2.36
N ALA A 45 -8.71 9.04 3.28
CA ALA A 45 -8.39 8.66 4.66
C ALA A 45 -9.63 8.20 5.44
N ASP A 46 -10.80 8.75 5.17
CA ASP A 46 -12.04 8.37 5.84
C ASP A 46 -12.51 7.00 5.37
N ALA A 47 -12.44 6.74 4.07
CA ALA A 47 -12.71 5.41 3.52
C ALA A 47 -11.72 4.36 4.06
N ALA A 48 -10.45 4.71 4.21
CA ALA A 48 -9.43 3.82 4.80
C ALA A 48 -9.70 3.52 6.28
N ALA A 49 -10.15 4.52 7.04
CA ALA A 49 -10.55 4.33 8.44
C ALA A 49 -11.79 3.42 8.56
N ALA A 50 -12.81 3.63 7.72
CA ALA A 50 -13.99 2.79 7.66
C ALA A 50 -13.64 1.34 7.25
N PHE A 51 -12.77 1.17 6.26
CA PHE A 51 -12.24 -0.13 5.85
C PHE A 51 -11.53 -0.84 7.01
N THR A 52 -10.66 -0.13 7.72
CA THR A 52 -9.94 -0.64 8.88
C THR A 52 -10.89 -1.11 9.98
N ALA A 53 -11.90 -0.31 10.32
CA ALA A 53 -12.89 -0.66 11.34
C ALA A 53 -13.70 -1.91 10.95
N ALA A 54 -14.10 -2.04 9.70
CA ALA A 54 -14.80 -3.22 9.21
C ALA A 54 -13.89 -4.46 9.28
N LEU A 55 -12.62 -4.33 8.86
CA LEU A 55 -11.64 -5.42 8.93
C LEU A 55 -11.40 -5.89 10.37
N GLN A 56 -11.21 -4.97 11.31
CA GLN A 56 -11.04 -5.29 12.73
C GLN A 56 -12.26 -6.01 13.34
N ALA A 57 -13.45 -5.69 12.82
CA ALA A 57 -14.70 -6.35 13.21
C ALA A 57 -14.95 -7.70 12.48
N GLY A 58 -14.01 -8.16 11.66
CA GLY A 58 -14.16 -9.38 10.85
C GLY A 58 -15.24 -9.28 9.77
N LYS A 59 -15.62 -8.06 9.39
CA LYS A 59 -16.65 -7.81 8.38
C LYS A 59 -16.02 -7.56 7.00
N PRO A 60 -16.74 -7.83 5.91
CA PRO A 60 -16.31 -7.44 4.58
C PRO A 60 -16.07 -5.93 4.51
N ALA A 61 -14.99 -5.55 3.87
CA ALA A 61 -14.61 -4.16 3.68
C ALA A 61 -14.36 -3.86 2.20
N ARG A 62 -14.69 -2.65 1.79
CA ARG A 62 -14.48 -2.17 0.42
C ARG A 62 -14.18 -0.69 0.43
N MET A 63 -13.20 -0.26 -0.39
CA MET A 63 -12.91 1.15 -0.61
C MET A 63 -12.45 1.43 -2.03
N PRO A 64 -12.80 2.60 -2.59
CA PRO A 64 -12.28 3.03 -3.87
C PRO A 64 -10.79 3.37 -3.76
N LEU A 65 -10.04 3.07 -4.82
CA LEU A 65 -8.64 3.44 -4.97
C LEU A 65 -8.47 4.39 -6.16
N PRO A 66 -7.36 5.14 -6.19
CA PRO A 66 -7.00 5.94 -7.36
C PRO A 66 -6.98 5.11 -8.64
N GLY A 67 -7.41 5.72 -9.75
CA GLY A 67 -7.44 5.05 -11.05
C GLY A 67 -8.64 4.14 -11.27
N GLY A 68 -9.73 4.32 -10.53
CA GLY A 68 -10.99 3.57 -10.73
C GLY A 68 -10.95 2.13 -10.20
N LYS A 69 -9.92 1.79 -9.46
CA LYS A 69 -9.77 0.48 -8.81
C LYS A 69 -10.51 0.43 -7.47
N THR A 70 -10.75 -0.77 -6.99
CA THR A 70 -11.38 -1.00 -5.69
C THR A 70 -10.53 -1.97 -4.88
N LEU A 71 -10.31 -1.66 -3.61
CA LEU A 71 -9.75 -2.59 -2.63
C LEU A 71 -10.89 -3.29 -1.91
N THR A 72 -10.81 -4.61 -1.83
CA THR A 72 -11.76 -5.45 -1.08
C THR A 72 -11.02 -6.28 -0.03
N ALA A 73 -11.67 -6.52 1.10
CA ALA A 73 -11.24 -7.47 2.11
C ALA A 73 -12.41 -8.33 2.57
N ARG A 74 -12.15 -9.60 2.77
CA ARG A 74 -13.14 -10.57 3.28
C ARG A 74 -12.49 -11.47 4.31
N VAL A 75 -13.23 -11.75 5.39
CA VAL A 75 -12.86 -12.76 6.37
C VAL A 75 -13.88 -13.88 6.27
N PHE A 76 -13.40 -15.11 6.12
CA PHE A 76 -14.25 -16.28 5.98
C PHE A 76 -13.62 -17.51 6.67
N PRO A 77 -14.43 -18.52 7.05
CA PRO A 77 -13.91 -19.75 7.63
C PRO A 77 -12.98 -20.47 6.68
N ALA A 78 -11.92 -21.07 7.21
CA ALA A 78 -11.00 -21.89 6.42
C ALA A 78 -11.57 -23.29 6.26
N ASP A 79 -12.18 -23.59 5.10
CA ASP A 79 -12.65 -24.91 4.74
C ASP A 79 -11.49 -25.81 4.33
N PHE A 80 -11.65 -27.13 4.57
CA PHE A 80 -10.60 -28.09 4.28
C PHE A 80 -10.22 -28.14 2.78
N GLU A 81 -11.18 -27.96 1.89
CA GLU A 81 -10.93 -27.91 0.44
C GLU A 81 -10.14 -26.67 0.03
N GLU A 82 -10.35 -25.53 0.67
CA GLU A 82 -9.55 -24.33 0.42
C GLU A 82 -8.11 -24.47 0.94
N LYS A 83 -7.89 -25.26 2.00
CA LYS A 83 -6.55 -25.60 2.49
C LYS A 83 -5.76 -26.45 1.50
N ILE A 84 -6.45 -27.30 0.71
CA ILE A 84 -5.84 -28.15 -0.33
C ILE A 84 -5.65 -27.38 -1.65
N GLN A 85 -6.55 -26.45 -2.00
CA GLN A 85 -6.44 -25.58 -3.19
C GLN A 85 -5.37 -24.49 -3.06
N VAL A 86 -4.64 -24.46 -1.97
CA VAL A 86 -3.40 -23.66 -1.75
C VAL A 86 -2.32 -23.90 -2.83
N VAL A 87 -2.61 -24.69 -3.85
CA VAL A 87 -1.70 -25.09 -4.92
C VAL A 87 -1.38 -23.98 -5.93
N HIS A 88 -2.16 -22.93 -6.03
CA HIS A 88 -1.84 -21.81 -6.91
C HIS A 88 -1.16 -20.68 -6.14
N LYS A 89 0.19 -20.64 -6.20
CA LYS A 89 1.05 -19.62 -5.55
C LYS A 89 0.63 -18.15 -5.76
N LYS A 90 -0.19 -17.85 -6.76
CA LYS A 90 -0.70 -16.50 -7.01
C LYS A 90 -1.81 -16.08 -6.04
N ASP A 91 -2.67 -17.02 -5.65
CA ASP A 91 -3.80 -16.72 -4.75
C ASP A 91 -3.37 -16.62 -3.29
N LEU A 92 -2.28 -17.31 -2.92
CA LEU A 92 -1.72 -17.30 -1.59
C LEU A 92 -1.20 -15.94 -1.13
N LYS A 93 -0.71 -15.12 -2.05
CA LYS A 93 -0.15 -13.80 -1.70
C LYS A 93 -1.17 -12.88 -1.04
N ASN A 94 -2.43 -13.03 -1.39
CA ASN A 94 -3.51 -12.17 -0.93
C ASN A 94 -4.33 -12.79 0.20
N ARG A 95 -3.89 -13.94 0.75
CA ARG A 95 -4.55 -14.65 1.84
C ARG A 95 -3.64 -14.74 3.06
N ALA A 96 -4.22 -14.57 4.23
CA ALA A 96 -3.52 -14.68 5.51
C ALA A 96 -4.40 -15.33 6.57
N ASP A 97 -3.77 -15.83 7.62
CA ASP A 97 -4.45 -16.29 8.82
C ASP A 97 -4.94 -15.07 9.62
N TYR A 98 -6.25 -14.85 9.60
CA TYR A 98 -6.87 -13.70 10.26
C TYR A 98 -6.73 -13.77 11.79
N ALA A 99 -6.91 -14.93 12.38
CA ALA A 99 -6.78 -15.11 13.82
C ALA A 99 -5.35 -14.83 14.30
N ARG A 100 -4.35 -15.25 13.52
CA ARG A 100 -2.93 -14.97 13.76
C ARG A 100 -2.65 -13.47 13.70
N ILE A 101 -3.14 -12.79 12.66
CA ILE A 101 -2.97 -11.34 12.53
C ILE A 101 -3.56 -10.61 13.73
N THR A 102 -4.80 -10.89 14.10
CA THR A 102 -5.48 -10.19 15.20
C THR A 102 -4.91 -10.51 16.57
N THR A 103 -4.28 -11.67 16.74
CA THR A 103 -3.62 -12.07 17.99
C THR A 103 -2.25 -11.42 18.13
N LEU A 104 -1.45 -11.38 17.07
CA LEU A 104 -0.07 -10.90 17.12
C LEU A 104 0.04 -9.37 16.99
N TYR A 105 -0.91 -8.74 16.29
CA TYR A 105 -0.81 -7.33 15.92
C TYR A 105 -2.02 -6.54 16.41
N ALA A 106 -1.77 -5.67 17.37
CA ALA A 106 -2.75 -4.67 17.81
C ALA A 106 -2.70 -3.43 16.89
N GLY A 107 -3.84 -2.75 16.75
CA GLY A 107 -3.88 -1.48 16.03
C GLY A 107 -3.63 -1.59 14.53
N LEU A 108 -4.24 -2.59 13.89
CA LEU A 108 -4.25 -2.69 12.43
C LEU A 108 -4.82 -1.44 11.79
N VAL A 109 -4.13 -0.91 10.78
CA VAL A 109 -4.56 0.28 10.02
C VAL A 109 -4.26 0.08 8.55
N LEU A 110 -5.26 0.35 7.70
CA LEU A 110 -5.05 0.52 6.26
C LEU A 110 -4.61 1.97 6.01
N ARG A 111 -3.44 2.14 5.45
CA ARG A 111 -2.82 3.45 5.21
C ARG A 111 -1.85 3.43 4.04
N THR A 112 -1.29 4.54 3.70
CA THR A 112 -0.11 4.64 2.82
C THR A 112 1.18 4.54 3.64
N ARG A 113 2.32 4.47 2.95
CA ARG A 113 3.64 4.35 3.59
C ARG A 113 3.96 5.50 4.55
N GLN A 114 4.72 5.17 5.58
CA GLN A 114 5.26 6.13 6.54
C GLN A 114 6.79 5.95 6.70
N PRO A 115 7.51 6.99 7.13
CA PRO A 115 8.92 6.86 7.48
C PRO A 115 9.11 5.80 8.59
N GLY A 116 10.10 4.94 8.41
CA GLY A 116 10.39 3.89 9.39
C GLY A 116 9.69 2.55 9.13
N ASP A 117 8.75 2.48 8.19
CA ASP A 117 8.07 1.24 7.85
C ASP A 117 9.05 0.13 7.42
N VAL A 118 8.78 -1.07 7.94
CA VAL A 118 9.49 -2.30 7.62
C VAL A 118 8.55 -3.33 7.02
N TYR A 119 9.03 -4.09 6.05
CA TYR A 119 8.27 -5.13 5.39
C TYR A 119 9.13 -6.35 5.11
N ARG A 120 8.60 -7.53 5.36
CA ARG A 120 9.21 -8.82 5.05
C ARG A 120 8.30 -9.59 4.11
N PRO A 121 8.49 -9.50 2.79
CA PRO A 121 7.67 -10.25 1.84
C PRO A 121 7.81 -11.76 2.05
N ALA A 122 6.75 -12.49 1.75
CA ALA A 122 6.75 -13.95 1.83
C ALA A 122 7.91 -14.57 1.02
N GLY A 123 8.57 -15.58 1.60
CA GLY A 123 9.73 -16.24 1.01
C GLY A 123 11.07 -15.51 1.18
N ARG A 124 11.11 -14.40 1.93
CA ARG A 124 12.36 -13.69 2.25
C ARG A 124 12.63 -13.71 3.75
N ALA A 125 13.86 -14.13 4.13
CA ALA A 125 14.27 -14.24 5.53
C ALA A 125 14.56 -12.88 6.21
N VAL A 126 14.79 -11.81 5.43
CA VAL A 126 15.30 -10.54 5.94
C VAL A 126 14.22 -9.46 5.96
N HIS A 127 14.08 -8.80 7.11
CA HIS A 127 13.31 -7.55 7.22
C HIS A 127 14.04 -6.43 6.47
N ASN A 128 13.38 -5.82 5.54
CA ASN A 128 13.88 -4.63 4.85
C ASN A 128 13.05 -3.41 5.21
N ARG A 129 13.68 -2.24 5.22
CA ARG A 129 12.93 -0.99 5.20
C ARG A 129 12.03 -0.98 3.98
N LEU A 130 10.76 -0.66 4.14
CA LEU A 130 9.77 -0.66 3.07
C LEU A 130 10.24 0.14 1.85
N ARG A 131 10.89 1.30 2.08
CA ARG A 131 11.48 2.12 1.01
C ARG A 131 12.50 1.36 0.17
N LYS A 132 13.40 0.58 0.82
CA LYS A 132 14.40 -0.22 0.12
C LYS A 132 13.73 -1.32 -0.70
N TRP A 133 12.78 -2.01 -0.10
CA TRP A 133 12.02 -3.04 -0.78
C TRP A 133 11.23 -2.49 -1.98
N MET A 134 10.60 -1.30 -1.87
CA MET A 134 9.91 -0.66 -3.00
C MET A 134 10.84 -0.32 -4.17
N ASN A 135 12.12 -0.02 -3.89
CA ASN A 135 13.12 0.18 -4.93
C ASN A 135 13.48 -1.15 -5.62
N GLU A 136 13.69 -2.21 -4.84
CA GLU A 136 14.01 -3.55 -5.33
C GLU A 136 12.85 -4.20 -6.10
N ALA A 137 11.61 -3.84 -5.78
CA ALA A 137 10.39 -4.30 -6.44
C ALA A 137 9.99 -3.42 -7.64
N ASP A 138 10.84 -2.47 -8.04
CA ASP A 138 10.62 -1.52 -9.15
C ASP A 138 9.29 -0.78 -9.11
N ILE A 139 8.77 -0.49 -7.87
CA ILE A 139 7.54 0.29 -7.73
C ILE A 139 7.81 1.73 -8.14
N PRO A 140 7.08 2.28 -9.13
CA PRO A 140 7.28 3.65 -9.59
C PRO A 140 7.13 4.67 -8.47
N ALA A 141 8.00 5.68 -8.43
CA ALA A 141 8.02 6.67 -7.35
C ALA A 141 6.65 7.36 -7.14
N GLN A 142 5.93 7.62 -8.24
CA GLN A 142 4.61 8.27 -8.22
C GLN A 142 3.51 7.41 -7.57
N GLN A 143 3.67 6.07 -7.57
CA GLN A 143 2.70 5.15 -6.99
C GLN A 143 2.95 4.88 -5.50
N ARG A 144 4.17 5.14 -5.00
CA ARG A 144 4.56 4.76 -3.63
C ARG A 144 3.79 5.49 -2.55
N ASP A 145 3.39 6.73 -2.81
CA ASP A 145 2.67 7.56 -1.84
C ASP A 145 1.16 7.30 -1.80
N THR A 146 0.64 6.54 -2.77
CA THR A 146 -0.77 6.15 -2.87
C THR A 146 -1.00 4.65 -2.72
N LEU A 147 0.07 3.87 -2.59
CA LEU A 147 -0.01 2.42 -2.49
C LEU A 147 -0.62 2.00 -1.15
N PRO A 148 -1.75 1.26 -1.15
CA PRO A 148 -2.37 0.79 0.09
C PRO A 148 -1.51 -0.23 0.81
N LEU A 149 -1.39 -0.05 2.12
CA LEU A 149 -0.70 -0.95 3.04
C LEU A 149 -1.61 -1.29 4.21
N LEU A 150 -1.61 -2.54 4.65
CA LEU A 150 -2.10 -2.91 5.98
C LEU A 150 -0.91 -2.98 6.93
N ALA A 151 -0.94 -2.21 8.00
CA ALA A 151 0.17 -2.13 8.94
C ALA A 151 -0.30 -2.12 10.40
N ALA A 152 0.60 -2.52 11.30
CA ALA A 152 0.47 -2.36 12.74
C ALA A 152 1.71 -1.61 13.23
N GLY A 153 1.53 -0.36 13.68
CA GLY A 153 2.66 0.52 13.96
C GLY A 153 3.54 0.71 12.70
N SER A 154 4.83 0.41 12.80
CA SER A 154 5.77 0.47 11.67
C SER A 154 5.90 -0.86 10.90
N GLU A 155 5.27 -1.94 11.37
CA GLU A 155 5.33 -3.24 10.71
C GLU A 155 4.24 -3.35 9.64
N VAL A 156 4.66 -3.53 8.39
CA VAL A 156 3.76 -3.69 7.25
C VAL A 156 3.46 -5.16 7.07
N LEU A 157 2.17 -5.50 7.16
CA LEU A 157 1.66 -6.87 7.08
C LEU A 157 1.19 -7.26 5.69
N TRP A 158 0.78 -6.28 4.90
CA TRP A 158 0.33 -6.49 3.52
C TRP A 158 0.61 -5.24 2.68
N VAL A 159 0.99 -5.48 1.43
CA VAL A 159 1.22 -4.44 0.41
C VAL A 159 0.36 -4.76 -0.81
N CYS A 160 -0.41 -3.79 -1.26
CA CYS A 160 -1.24 -3.92 -2.46
C CYS A 160 -0.40 -4.33 -3.68
N GLY A 161 -0.82 -5.40 -4.37
CA GLY A 161 -0.10 -5.96 -5.51
C GLY A 161 1.08 -6.87 -5.16
N SER A 162 1.58 -6.85 -3.92
CA SER A 162 2.68 -7.71 -3.47
C SER A 162 2.21 -8.87 -2.60
N GLY A 163 1.31 -8.61 -1.65
CA GLY A 163 0.72 -9.62 -0.79
C GLY A 163 1.08 -9.48 0.68
N PHE A 164 0.79 -10.53 1.46
CA PHE A 164 1.05 -10.58 2.90
C PHE A 164 2.53 -10.83 3.22
N ALA A 165 2.92 -10.37 4.41
CA ALA A 165 4.25 -10.58 4.96
C ALA A 165 4.50 -12.06 5.31
N GLU A 166 5.77 -12.41 5.44
CA GLU A 166 6.24 -13.74 5.84
C GLU A 166 5.64 -14.18 7.19
N GLY A 167 5.24 -15.42 7.28
CA GLY A 167 4.67 -16.02 8.48
C GLY A 167 3.17 -15.78 8.68
N LEU A 168 2.52 -15.04 7.78
CA LEU A 168 1.07 -14.77 7.86
C LEU A 168 0.22 -15.67 6.95
N ALA A 169 0.85 -16.47 6.09
CA ALA A 169 0.13 -17.38 5.21
C ALA A 169 -0.74 -18.35 6.00
N PRO A 170 -1.93 -18.73 5.50
CA PRO A 170 -2.74 -19.77 6.09
C PRO A 170 -2.00 -21.11 6.14
N ASP A 171 -2.26 -21.89 7.17
CA ASP A 171 -1.72 -23.23 7.37
C ASP A 171 -2.81 -24.21 7.85
N GLU A 172 -2.42 -25.41 8.25
CA GLU A 172 -3.34 -26.49 8.65
C GLU A 172 -4.19 -26.15 9.87
N ILE A 173 -3.72 -25.26 10.74
CA ILE A 173 -4.42 -24.85 11.97
C ILE A 173 -5.24 -23.57 11.79
N THR A 174 -5.15 -22.93 10.64
CA THR A 174 -5.91 -21.70 10.35
C THR A 174 -7.41 -21.98 10.38
N THR A 175 -8.12 -21.17 11.14
CA THR A 175 -9.60 -21.26 11.29
C THR A 175 -10.33 -20.21 10.48
N GLN A 176 -9.73 -19.06 10.25
CA GLN A 176 -10.28 -17.95 9.48
C GLN A 176 -9.23 -17.38 8.54
N ILE A 177 -9.62 -17.16 7.30
CA ILE A 177 -8.79 -16.58 6.25
C ILE A 177 -9.21 -15.14 6.01
N LEU A 178 -8.22 -14.24 6.02
CA LEU A 178 -8.35 -12.90 5.47
C LEU A 178 -7.87 -12.93 4.03
N GLN A 179 -8.73 -12.49 3.11
CA GLN A 179 -8.39 -12.27 1.71
C GLN A 179 -8.49 -10.78 1.38
N MET A 180 -7.44 -10.22 0.80
CA MET A 180 -7.40 -8.83 0.34
C MET A 180 -7.07 -8.79 -1.15
N GLU A 181 -7.89 -8.08 -1.93
CA GLU A 181 -7.77 -8.03 -3.38
C GLU A 181 -7.99 -6.62 -3.91
N GLN A 182 -7.31 -6.32 -5.00
CA GLN A 182 -7.56 -5.14 -5.80
C GLN A 182 -8.30 -5.55 -7.05
N GLU A 183 -9.50 -5.03 -7.21
CA GLU A 183 -10.37 -5.21 -8.38
C GLU A 183 -10.27 -4.01 -9.31
N THR A 184 -10.41 -4.26 -10.61
CA THR A 184 -10.39 -3.22 -11.66
C THR A 184 -11.80 -2.75 -11.95
#